data_4a1532dcc4f509e9b066865e9c719768
#
_entry.id   4a1532dcc4f509e9b066865e9c719768
#
_cell.length_a   1.000
_cell.length_b   1.000
_cell.length_c   1.000
_cell.angle_alpha   90.00
_cell.angle_beta   90.00
_cell.angle_gamma   90.00
#
_symmetry.space_group_name_H-M   'P 1'
#
loop_
_entity.id
_entity.type
_entity.pdbx_description
1 polymer ?
#
loop_
_entity_poly.entity_id
_entity_poly.type
_entity_poly.pdbx_seq_one_letter_code
_entity_poly.pdbx_strand_id
1 'polypeptide(L)'
;MSFLKTPLIGLRADHFRHPFDFEATANLKQLPGLDVVIRNLLGPIAEQFFYLENIASSILVGEQQLPDLHTLLLDACKILDLEPPQLYVRQHPVPNAYTFAMRGKQPFIVVHTSLLDLLTPEEIQAVIAHELGHLKCEHGVYLTLANILVLAAGQLPTLGGAIAQSLQAQILEWVRCAEFTCDRAALLAIQNPKVVSSVLMKLAGGSPTLSGQLNLDAFLTQARAYDDVSNDQLGELLKQAMTAQLTHPVPVLRAREIDRWASSQEYQALLQQRPTQTGKDTKIAGGWRNW
;
A
#
# COMPACT_ATOMS: atom_id res chain seq x y z
N MET A 1 22.65 -4.34 15.60
CA MET A 1 21.75 -4.29 16.77
C MET A 1 20.35 -4.06 16.23
N SER A 2 19.46 -5.05 16.28
CA SER A 2 18.05 -4.87 15.92
C SER A 2 17.42 -4.00 17.01
N PHE A 3 17.03 -2.78 16.66
CA PHE A 3 16.22 -1.96 17.55
C PHE A 3 14.88 -2.69 17.76
N LEU A 4 14.51 -2.93 19.00
CA LEU A 4 13.21 -3.49 19.34
C LEU A 4 12.13 -2.49 18.88
N LYS A 5 11.43 -2.84 17.80
CA LYS A 5 10.32 -2.04 17.28
C LYS A 5 9.15 -2.06 18.27
N THR A 6 8.51 -0.92 18.48
CA THR A 6 7.40 -0.78 19.42
C THR A 6 6.10 -1.30 18.82
N PRO A 7 5.41 -2.29 19.38
CA PRO A 7 4.09 -2.69 18.94
C PRO A 7 3.06 -1.58 19.22
N LEU A 8 2.17 -1.32 18.27
CA LEU A 8 1.18 -0.24 18.32
C LEU A 8 -0.21 -0.83 18.66
N ILE A 9 -0.37 -1.34 19.87
CA ILE A 9 -1.60 -2.02 20.33
C ILE A 9 -2.79 -1.06 20.28
N GLY A 10 -3.89 -1.47 19.67
CA GLY A 10 -5.07 -0.65 19.46
C GLY A 10 -4.93 0.38 18.32
N LEU A 11 -3.92 0.20 17.45
CA LEU A 11 -3.77 1.06 16.28
C LEU A 11 -5.00 0.94 15.37
N ARG A 12 -5.62 2.07 15.05
CA ARG A 12 -6.73 2.15 14.10
C ARG A 12 -6.31 2.94 12.86
N ALA A 13 -7.01 2.71 11.75
CA ALA A 13 -6.75 3.38 10.49
C ALA A 13 -6.76 4.92 10.61
N ASP A 14 -7.71 5.46 11.37
CA ASP A 14 -7.88 6.90 11.59
C ASP A 14 -6.70 7.56 12.35
N HIS A 15 -5.88 6.78 13.07
CA HIS A 15 -4.70 7.29 13.77
C HIS A 15 -3.54 7.68 12.83
N PHE A 16 -3.48 7.12 11.63
CA PHE A 16 -2.37 7.38 10.70
C PHE A 16 -2.81 7.65 9.24
N ARG A 17 -4.14 7.62 8.97
CA ARG A 17 -4.66 7.86 7.63
C ARG A 17 -4.22 9.24 7.13
N HIS A 18 -3.70 9.29 5.92
CA HIS A 18 -3.29 10.54 5.30
C HIS A 18 -4.53 11.40 5.00
N PRO A 19 -4.50 12.74 5.22
CA PRO A 19 -5.63 13.61 4.97
C PRO A 19 -6.22 13.48 3.56
N PHE A 20 -5.38 13.34 2.55
CA PHE A 20 -5.81 13.14 1.16
C PHE A 20 -6.60 11.84 0.98
N ASP A 21 -6.16 10.73 1.58
CA ASP A 21 -6.90 9.47 1.56
C ASP A 21 -8.24 9.60 2.29
N PHE A 22 -8.27 10.26 3.43
CA PHE A 22 -9.51 10.48 4.18
C PHE A 22 -10.55 11.21 3.32
N GLU A 23 -10.15 12.32 2.69
CA GLU A 23 -11.01 13.13 1.83
C GLU A 23 -11.42 12.36 0.56
N ALA A 24 -10.47 11.75 -0.14
CA ALA A 24 -10.74 10.98 -1.35
C ALA A 24 -11.66 9.78 -1.08
N THR A 25 -11.50 9.09 0.06
CA THR A 25 -12.39 8.00 0.47
C THR A 25 -13.80 8.50 0.78
N ALA A 26 -13.95 9.65 1.44
CA ALA A 26 -15.24 10.26 1.71
C ALA A 26 -15.96 10.63 0.40
N ASN A 27 -15.25 11.23 -0.54
CA ASN A 27 -15.77 11.61 -1.85
C ASN A 27 -16.19 10.37 -2.66
N LEU A 28 -15.36 9.32 -2.68
CA LEU A 28 -15.65 8.08 -3.40
C LEU A 28 -16.91 7.38 -2.87
N LYS A 29 -17.10 7.36 -1.55
CA LYS A 29 -18.30 6.77 -0.90
C LYS A 29 -19.60 7.50 -1.25
N GLN A 30 -19.53 8.76 -1.66
CA GLN A 30 -20.70 9.56 -2.04
C GLN A 30 -21.11 9.37 -3.51
N LEU A 31 -20.33 8.64 -4.32
CA LEU A 31 -20.65 8.42 -5.73
C LEU A 31 -21.91 7.56 -5.87
N PRO A 32 -22.98 8.09 -6.54
CA PRO A 32 -24.22 7.34 -6.71
C PRO A 32 -24.00 6.06 -7.50
N GLY A 33 -24.51 4.95 -6.97
CA GLY A 33 -24.45 3.65 -7.65
C GLY A 33 -23.11 2.90 -7.52
N LEU A 34 -22.09 3.48 -6.91
CA LEU A 34 -20.81 2.81 -6.70
C LEU A 34 -20.97 1.48 -5.96
N ASP A 35 -21.78 1.44 -4.90
CA ASP A 35 -22.08 0.20 -4.17
C ASP A 35 -22.72 -0.89 -5.03
N VAL A 36 -23.57 -0.49 -5.98
CA VAL A 36 -24.22 -1.41 -6.93
C VAL A 36 -23.20 -1.95 -7.90
N VAL A 37 -22.31 -1.09 -8.41
CA VAL A 37 -21.20 -1.47 -9.30
C VAL A 37 -20.25 -2.44 -8.59
N ILE A 38 -19.85 -2.13 -7.37
CA ILE A 38 -18.99 -3.00 -6.55
C ILE A 38 -19.64 -4.38 -6.35
N ARG A 39 -20.91 -4.43 -5.95
CA ARG A 39 -21.62 -5.70 -5.70
C ARG A 39 -21.78 -6.55 -6.95
N ASN A 40 -22.01 -5.93 -8.11
CA ASN A 40 -22.26 -6.65 -9.37
C ASN A 40 -20.97 -7.05 -10.10
N LEU A 41 -19.93 -6.22 -10.05
CA LEU A 41 -18.65 -6.50 -10.70
C LEU A 41 -17.73 -7.40 -9.86
N LEU A 42 -17.79 -7.27 -8.53
CA LEU A 42 -17.00 -8.07 -7.58
C LEU A 42 -17.77 -9.32 -7.12
N GLY A 43 -18.55 -9.89 -8.01
CA GLY A 43 -19.34 -11.08 -7.69
C GLY A 43 -18.46 -12.31 -7.37
N PRO A 44 -19.06 -13.35 -6.77
CA PRO A 44 -18.35 -14.54 -6.28
C PRO A 44 -17.45 -15.24 -7.32
N ILE A 45 -17.77 -15.07 -8.61
CA ILE A 45 -17.04 -15.70 -9.72
C ILE A 45 -15.66 -15.04 -9.92
N ALA A 46 -15.60 -13.71 -9.92
CA ALA A 46 -14.33 -12.98 -10.07
C ALA A 46 -13.40 -13.24 -8.89
N GLU A 47 -13.95 -13.21 -7.67
CA GLU A 47 -13.20 -13.51 -6.44
C GLU A 47 -12.64 -14.93 -6.47
N GLN A 48 -13.44 -15.91 -6.89
CA GLN A 48 -12.99 -17.30 -6.97
C GLN A 48 -11.93 -17.51 -8.06
N PHE A 49 -12.03 -16.79 -9.18
CA PHE A 49 -11.04 -16.83 -10.24
C PHE A 49 -9.68 -16.30 -9.76
N PHE A 50 -9.62 -15.12 -9.14
CA PHE A 50 -8.39 -14.55 -8.60
C PHE A 50 -7.78 -15.43 -7.49
N TYR A 51 -8.60 -15.99 -6.63
CA TYR A 51 -8.12 -16.91 -5.59
C TYR A 51 -7.50 -18.17 -6.19
N LEU A 52 -8.16 -18.80 -7.14
CA LEU A 52 -7.65 -20.00 -7.84
C LEU A 52 -6.39 -19.70 -8.63
N GLU A 53 -6.33 -18.56 -9.32
CA GLU A 53 -5.13 -18.14 -10.06
C GLU A 53 -3.92 -17.99 -9.12
N ASN A 54 -4.10 -17.38 -7.97
CA ASN A 54 -3.00 -17.21 -7.01
C ASN A 54 -2.54 -18.54 -6.41
N ILE A 55 -3.45 -19.42 -6.01
CA ILE A 55 -3.07 -20.76 -5.52
C ILE A 55 -2.35 -21.56 -6.59
N ALA A 56 -2.81 -21.48 -7.83
CA ALA A 56 -2.24 -22.28 -8.93
C ALA A 56 -0.88 -21.79 -9.43
N SER A 57 -0.59 -20.48 -9.26
CA SER A 57 0.58 -19.83 -9.86
C SER A 57 1.56 -19.21 -8.87
N SER A 58 1.37 -19.41 -7.56
CA SER A 58 2.18 -18.79 -6.51
C SER A 58 2.51 -19.78 -5.40
N ILE A 59 3.51 -19.46 -4.60
CA ILE A 59 3.96 -20.25 -3.46
C ILE A 59 3.43 -19.64 -2.18
N LEU A 60 2.65 -20.37 -1.39
CA LEU A 60 2.17 -19.93 -0.07
C LEU A 60 3.34 -19.87 0.92
N VAL A 61 3.49 -18.74 1.58
CA VAL A 61 4.48 -18.52 2.64
C VAL A 61 3.95 -19.06 3.98
N GLY A 62 4.79 -19.75 4.72
CA GLY A 62 4.45 -20.31 6.03
C GLY A 62 5.67 -20.80 6.79
N GLU A 63 5.48 -21.37 7.98
CA GLU A 63 6.57 -21.84 8.84
C GLU A 63 7.45 -22.92 8.18
N GLN A 64 6.86 -23.76 7.32
CA GLN A 64 7.57 -24.84 6.61
C GLN A 64 8.09 -24.42 5.23
N GLN A 65 7.67 -23.26 4.76
CA GLN A 65 8.01 -22.77 3.44
C GLN A 65 8.22 -21.26 3.46
N LEU A 66 9.44 -20.80 3.19
CA LEU A 66 9.87 -19.40 3.28
C LEU A 66 9.71 -18.81 4.71
N PRO A 67 10.23 -19.47 5.78
CA PRO A 67 10.02 -19.09 7.17
C PRO A 67 10.50 -17.67 7.49
N ASP A 68 11.54 -17.18 6.81
CA ASP A 68 12.03 -15.82 7.02
C ASP A 68 11.00 -14.77 6.57
N LEU A 69 10.37 -14.96 5.41
CA LEU A 69 9.30 -14.09 4.94
C LEU A 69 8.07 -14.19 5.83
N HIS A 70 7.74 -15.38 6.33
CA HIS A 70 6.67 -15.59 7.28
C HIS A 70 6.90 -14.79 8.57
N THR A 71 8.12 -14.81 9.08
CA THR A 71 8.50 -14.04 10.28
C THR A 71 8.36 -12.53 10.03
N LEU A 72 8.82 -12.02 8.89
CA LEU A 72 8.66 -10.60 8.53
C LEU A 72 7.19 -10.16 8.49
N LEU A 73 6.31 -11.03 7.95
CA LEU A 73 4.87 -10.78 7.93
C LEU A 73 4.29 -10.72 9.35
N LEU A 74 4.57 -11.73 10.19
CA LEU A 74 4.04 -11.81 11.55
C LEU A 74 4.50 -10.64 12.42
N ASP A 75 5.76 -10.24 12.31
CA ASP A 75 6.30 -9.08 13.03
C ASP A 75 5.61 -7.78 12.59
N ALA A 76 5.42 -7.57 11.28
CA ALA A 76 4.71 -6.40 10.78
C ALA A 76 3.25 -6.37 11.26
N CYS A 77 2.55 -7.52 11.21
CA CYS A 77 1.18 -7.66 11.71
C CYS A 77 1.08 -7.35 13.21
N LYS A 78 2.03 -7.86 14.01
CA LYS A 78 2.10 -7.59 15.45
C LYS A 78 2.29 -6.11 15.76
N ILE A 79 3.13 -5.41 14.99
CA ILE A 79 3.37 -3.97 15.18
C ILE A 79 2.12 -3.16 14.80
N LEU A 80 1.49 -3.49 13.67
CA LEU A 80 0.32 -2.79 13.17
C LEU A 80 -1.00 -3.22 13.82
N ASP A 81 -0.97 -4.17 14.77
CA ASP A 81 -2.16 -4.73 15.44
C ASP A 81 -3.21 -5.20 14.41
N LEU A 82 -2.80 -6.18 13.58
CA LEU A 82 -3.61 -6.74 12.50
C LEU A 82 -3.51 -8.27 12.47
N GLU A 83 -4.62 -8.95 12.18
CA GLU A 83 -4.60 -10.39 11.92
C GLU A 83 -3.80 -10.69 10.63
N PRO A 84 -2.90 -11.69 10.64
CA PRO A 84 -2.10 -12.00 9.46
C PRO A 84 -2.97 -12.44 8.28
N PRO A 85 -2.80 -11.81 7.09
CA PRO A 85 -3.33 -12.34 5.83
C PRO A 85 -2.50 -13.52 5.35
N GLN A 86 -2.96 -14.21 4.29
CA GLN A 86 -2.09 -15.12 3.55
C GLN A 86 -1.03 -14.32 2.79
N LEU A 87 0.19 -14.85 2.70
CA LEU A 87 1.27 -14.27 1.90
C LEU A 87 1.70 -15.27 0.83
N TYR A 88 1.77 -14.82 -0.41
CA TYR A 88 2.22 -15.61 -1.54
C TYR A 88 3.44 -14.98 -2.20
N VAL A 89 4.32 -15.81 -2.73
CA VAL A 89 5.43 -15.41 -3.60
C VAL A 89 5.13 -15.90 -5.02
N ARG A 90 5.17 -14.98 -5.98
CA ARG A 90 4.95 -15.25 -7.41
C ARG A 90 6.19 -14.93 -8.21
N GLN A 91 6.59 -15.85 -9.10
CA GLN A 91 7.68 -15.59 -10.03
C GLN A 91 7.22 -14.58 -11.09
N HIS A 92 7.88 -13.41 -11.10
CA HIS A 92 7.58 -12.35 -12.07
C HIS A 92 8.80 -11.42 -12.25
N PRO A 93 9.11 -10.97 -13.50
CA PRO A 93 10.29 -10.15 -13.78
C PRO A 93 10.17 -8.68 -13.35
N VAL A 94 8.94 -8.17 -13.15
CA VAL A 94 8.71 -6.79 -12.72
C VAL A 94 8.55 -6.76 -11.20
N PRO A 95 9.39 -5.98 -10.46
CA PRO A 95 9.23 -5.83 -9.02
C PRO A 95 7.86 -5.24 -8.67
N ASN A 96 7.08 -5.98 -7.90
CA ASN A 96 5.75 -5.55 -7.46
C ASN A 96 5.30 -6.35 -6.23
N ALA A 97 4.39 -5.77 -5.47
CA ALA A 97 3.54 -6.44 -4.50
C ALA A 97 2.12 -5.91 -4.64
N TYR A 98 1.14 -6.69 -4.22
CA TYR A 98 -0.25 -6.25 -4.21
C TYR A 98 -1.07 -7.02 -3.19
N THR A 99 -2.11 -6.37 -2.72
CA THR A 99 -3.08 -6.90 -1.77
C THR A 99 -4.40 -7.20 -2.47
N PHE A 100 -4.99 -8.33 -2.12
CA PHE A 100 -6.33 -8.68 -2.51
C PHE A 100 -7.19 -8.99 -1.28
N ALA A 101 -8.31 -8.28 -1.15
CA ALA A 101 -9.26 -8.48 -0.07
C ALA A 101 -10.64 -8.82 -0.63
N MET A 102 -11.25 -9.85 -0.06
CA MET A 102 -12.57 -10.34 -0.42
C MET A 102 -13.48 -10.35 0.80
N ARG A 103 -14.76 -10.05 0.59
CA ARG A 103 -15.74 -10.11 1.68
C ARG A 103 -15.87 -11.55 2.21
N GLY A 104 -15.70 -11.71 3.51
CA GLY A 104 -15.90 -13.00 4.19
C GLY A 104 -14.84 -14.07 3.92
N LYS A 105 -13.73 -13.72 3.25
CA LYS A 105 -12.56 -14.59 3.07
C LYS A 105 -11.32 -13.95 3.62
N GLN A 106 -10.33 -14.78 3.97
CA GLN A 106 -9.03 -14.30 4.40
C GLN A 106 -8.35 -13.56 3.25
N PRO A 107 -7.93 -12.31 3.46
CA PRO A 107 -7.21 -11.55 2.45
C PRO A 107 -5.84 -12.16 2.19
N PHE A 108 -5.23 -11.81 1.07
CA PHE A 108 -3.88 -12.25 0.78
C PHE A 108 -3.04 -11.11 0.18
N ILE A 109 -1.74 -11.24 0.36
CA ILE A 109 -0.72 -10.39 -0.24
C ILE A 109 0.11 -11.28 -1.20
N VAL A 110 0.45 -10.75 -2.36
CA VAL A 110 1.37 -11.38 -3.31
C VAL A 110 2.60 -10.51 -3.44
N VAL A 111 3.78 -11.12 -3.35
CA VAL A 111 5.07 -10.46 -3.56
C VAL A 111 5.79 -11.13 -4.72
N HIS A 112 6.29 -10.35 -5.67
CA HIS A 112 7.06 -10.88 -6.81
C HIS A 112 8.50 -11.20 -6.43
N THR A 113 9.05 -12.28 -7.00
CA THR A 113 10.45 -12.69 -6.76
C THR A 113 11.45 -11.60 -7.08
N SER A 114 11.24 -10.85 -8.17
CA SER A 114 12.10 -9.72 -8.55
C SER A 114 12.15 -8.60 -7.48
N LEU A 115 11.10 -8.44 -6.67
CA LEU A 115 11.10 -7.53 -5.53
C LEU A 115 11.97 -8.08 -4.40
N LEU A 116 11.88 -9.38 -4.12
CA LEU A 116 12.71 -10.05 -3.11
C LEU A 116 14.20 -10.00 -3.47
N ASP A 117 14.54 -10.12 -4.76
CA ASP A 117 15.92 -10.00 -5.26
C ASP A 117 16.48 -8.57 -5.16
N LEU A 118 15.61 -7.56 -5.23
CA LEU A 118 15.98 -6.14 -5.21
C LEU A 118 16.20 -5.59 -3.79
N LEU A 119 15.45 -6.09 -2.81
CA LEU A 119 15.29 -5.49 -1.49
C LEU A 119 15.98 -6.31 -0.39
N THR A 120 16.44 -5.63 0.64
CA THR A 120 16.91 -6.25 1.88
C THR A 120 15.71 -6.78 2.69
N PRO A 121 15.92 -7.70 3.65
CA PRO A 121 14.83 -8.22 4.49
C PRO A 121 14.02 -7.12 5.20
N GLU A 122 14.65 -6.06 5.69
CA GLU A 122 13.95 -4.96 6.35
C GLU A 122 13.12 -4.12 5.36
N GLU A 123 13.63 -3.92 4.15
CA GLU A 123 12.90 -3.27 3.06
C GLU A 123 11.72 -4.14 2.55
N ILE A 124 11.89 -5.47 2.49
CA ILE A 124 10.80 -6.40 2.20
C ILE A 124 9.71 -6.29 3.27
N GLN A 125 10.08 -6.21 4.56
CA GLN A 125 9.13 -5.98 5.63
C GLN A 125 8.39 -4.65 5.48
N ALA A 126 9.07 -3.59 4.99
CA ALA A 126 8.42 -2.31 4.71
C ALA A 126 7.36 -2.43 3.61
N VAL A 127 7.64 -3.18 2.54
CA VAL A 127 6.66 -3.45 1.48
C VAL A 127 5.49 -4.29 2.01
N ILE A 128 5.74 -5.35 2.77
CA ILE A 128 4.67 -6.14 3.41
C ILE A 128 3.81 -5.24 4.30
N ALA A 129 4.42 -4.36 5.10
CA ALA A 129 3.70 -3.45 5.97
C ALA A 129 2.89 -2.38 5.19
N HIS A 130 3.38 -1.95 4.02
CA HIS A 130 2.63 -1.12 3.09
C HIS A 130 1.35 -1.83 2.62
N GLU A 131 1.46 -3.07 2.18
CA GLU A 131 0.31 -3.89 1.77
C GLU A 131 -0.67 -4.15 2.94
N LEU A 132 -0.15 -4.36 4.16
CA LEU A 132 -0.97 -4.43 5.37
C LEU A 132 -1.70 -3.11 5.65
N GLY A 133 -1.14 -1.98 5.26
CA GLY A 133 -1.78 -0.67 5.31
C GLY A 133 -3.08 -0.63 4.51
N HIS A 134 -3.09 -1.19 3.30
CA HIS A 134 -4.30 -1.32 2.50
C HIS A 134 -5.38 -2.15 3.20
N LEU A 135 -4.99 -3.25 3.84
CA LEU A 135 -5.92 -4.09 4.61
C LEU A 135 -6.43 -3.35 5.84
N LYS A 136 -5.55 -2.71 6.61
CA LYS A 136 -5.91 -1.98 7.83
C LYS A 136 -6.88 -0.82 7.57
N CYS A 137 -6.75 -0.16 6.42
CA CYS A 137 -7.58 0.97 6.01
C CYS A 137 -8.78 0.60 5.13
N GLU A 138 -9.04 -0.71 4.95
CA GLU A 138 -10.17 -1.24 4.17
C GLU A 138 -10.16 -0.77 2.69
N HIS A 139 -8.98 -0.61 2.11
CA HIS A 139 -8.82 -0.18 0.72
C HIS A 139 -9.16 -1.28 -0.29
N GLY A 140 -9.17 -2.56 0.12
CA GLY A 140 -9.21 -3.72 -0.76
C GLY A 140 -10.38 -3.73 -1.75
N VAL A 141 -11.58 -3.35 -1.32
CA VAL A 141 -12.77 -3.31 -2.18
C VAL A 141 -12.61 -2.31 -3.33
N TYR A 142 -12.10 -1.12 -3.02
CA TYR A 142 -11.90 -0.05 -4.02
C TYR A 142 -10.70 -0.32 -4.92
N LEU A 143 -9.63 -0.95 -4.41
CA LEU A 143 -8.50 -1.40 -5.22
C LEU A 143 -8.91 -2.46 -6.23
N THR A 144 -9.71 -3.42 -5.82
CA THR A 144 -10.24 -4.43 -6.74
C THR A 144 -11.11 -3.79 -7.83
N LEU A 145 -11.95 -2.82 -7.46
CA LEU A 145 -12.72 -2.04 -8.43
C LEU A 145 -11.80 -1.26 -9.40
N ALA A 146 -10.75 -0.60 -8.89
CA ALA A 146 -9.79 0.12 -9.72
C ALA A 146 -9.13 -0.81 -10.76
N ASN A 147 -8.68 -1.98 -10.33
CA ASN A 147 -8.06 -2.97 -11.20
C ASN A 147 -9.03 -3.47 -12.29
N ILE A 148 -10.29 -3.74 -11.94
CA ILE A 148 -11.32 -4.14 -12.92
C ILE A 148 -11.60 -3.02 -13.92
N LEU A 149 -11.70 -1.78 -13.48
CA LEU A 149 -11.94 -0.64 -14.37
C LEU A 149 -10.76 -0.39 -15.32
N VAL A 150 -9.54 -0.57 -14.86
CA VAL A 150 -8.33 -0.47 -15.72
C VAL A 150 -8.35 -1.58 -16.77
N LEU A 151 -8.70 -2.81 -16.39
CA LEU A 151 -8.81 -3.94 -17.32
C LEU A 151 -9.98 -3.75 -18.32
N ALA A 152 -11.12 -3.26 -17.85
CA ALA A 152 -12.30 -3.02 -18.67
C ALA A 152 -12.14 -1.84 -19.64
N ALA A 153 -11.39 -0.80 -19.27
CA ALA A 153 -11.13 0.35 -20.12
C ALA A 153 -10.41 -0.01 -21.43
N GLY A 154 -9.57 -1.05 -21.39
CA GLY A 154 -8.92 -1.62 -22.59
C GLY A 154 -9.85 -2.44 -23.50
N GLN A 155 -11.04 -2.82 -23.01
CA GLN A 155 -11.93 -3.77 -23.70
C GLN A 155 -13.28 -3.16 -24.16
N LEU A 156 -13.65 -1.97 -23.65
CA LEU A 156 -14.97 -1.38 -23.86
C LEU A 156 -14.89 0.04 -24.45
N PRO A 157 -14.64 0.19 -25.76
CA PRO A 157 -14.51 1.52 -26.37
C PRO A 157 -15.83 2.31 -26.48
N THR A 158 -16.97 1.77 -26.11
CA THR A 158 -18.29 2.34 -26.47
C THR A 158 -19.28 2.58 -25.34
N LEU A 159 -19.00 2.24 -24.10
CA LEU A 159 -19.92 2.48 -22.98
C LEU A 159 -19.67 3.83 -22.31
N GLY A 160 -20.42 4.87 -22.72
CA GLY A 160 -20.62 6.13 -21.99
C GLY A 160 -19.34 6.90 -21.69
N GLY A 161 -18.54 7.18 -22.72
CA GLY A 161 -17.17 7.72 -22.68
C GLY A 161 -16.82 8.71 -21.56
N ALA A 162 -17.60 9.77 -21.36
CA ALA A 162 -17.27 10.82 -20.40
C ALA A 162 -17.50 10.42 -18.91
N ILE A 163 -18.59 9.69 -18.63
CA ILE A 163 -18.92 9.27 -17.24
C ILE A 163 -17.95 8.20 -16.77
N ALA A 164 -17.64 7.21 -17.63
CA ALA A 164 -16.68 6.15 -17.31
C ALA A 164 -15.27 6.70 -17.11
N GLN A 165 -14.85 7.66 -17.95
CA GLN A 165 -13.56 8.34 -17.81
C GLN A 165 -13.47 9.16 -16.52
N SER A 166 -14.55 9.88 -16.15
CA SER A 166 -14.61 10.65 -14.89
C SER A 166 -14.52 9.74 -13.67
N LEU A 167 -15.24 8.63 -13.66
CA LEU A 167 -15.20 7.65 -12.57
C LEU A 167 -13.80 7.02 -12.45
N GLN A 168 -13.22 6.63 -13.58
CA GLN A 168 -11.87 6.07 -13.61
C GLN A 168 -10.84 7.07 -13.06
N ALA A 169 -10.91 8.34 -13.47
CA ALA A 169 -10.00 9.37 -12.97
C ALA A 169 -10.11 9.55 -11.45
N GLN A 170 -11.33 9.59 -10.90
CA GLN A 170 -11.57 9.71 -9.46
C GLN A 170 -11.06 8.49 -8.68
N ILE A 171 -11.24 7.28 -9.21
CA ILE A 171 -10.73 6.06 -8.58
C ILE A 171 -9.20 6.04 -8.61
N LEU A 172 -8.56 6.41 -9.73
CA LEU A 172 -7.10 6.48 -9.82
C LEU A 172 -6.52 7.55 -8.88
N GLU A 173 -7.20 8.69 -8.74
CA GLU A 173 -6.80 9.70 -7.75
C GLU A 173 -6.92 9.18 -6.33
N TRP A 174 -8.02 8.52 -6.01
CA TRP A 174 -8.18 7.87 -4.70
C TRP A 174 -7.08 6.82 -4.45
N VAL A 175 -6.74 5.97 -5.42
CA VAL A 175 -5.64 5.00 -5.28
C VAL A 175 -4.36 5.71 -4.90
N ARG A 176 -3.98 6.79 -5.60
CA ARG A 176 -2.78 7.57 -5.28
C ARG A 176 -2.81 8.17 -3.87
N CYS A 177 -3.96 8.63 -3.40
CA CYS A 177 -4.10 9.13 -2.04
C CYS A 177 -3.95 8.03 -0.98
N ALA A 178 -4.48 6.83 -1.25
CA ALA A 178 -4.35 5.66 -0.39
C ALA A 178 -2.89 5.21 -0.20
N GLU A 179 -2.05 5.37 -1.24
CA GLU A 179 -0.62 5.05 -1.17
C GLU A 179 0.12 5.80 -0.06
N PHE A 180 -0.19 7.09 0.14
CA PHE A 180 0.42 7.87 1.23
C PHE A 180 0.07 7.33 2.62
N THR A 181 -1.15 6.82 2.78
CA THR A 181 -1.55 6.14 4.02
C THR A 181 -0.77 4.84 4.21
N CYS A 182 -0.58 4.06 3.16
CA CYS A 182 0.14 2.79 3.23
C CYS A 182 1.65 2.99 3.47
N ASP A 183 2.23 4.07 2.95
CA ASP A 183 3.59 4.48 3.30
C ASP A 183 3.73 4.84 4.78
N ARG A 184 2.73 5.47 5.39
CA ARG A 184 2.70 5.70 6.84
C ARG A 184 2.61 4.38 7.63
N ALA A 185 1.82 3.40 7.16
CA ALA A 185 1.79 2.07 7.75
C ALA A 185 3.15 1.37 7.68
N ALA A 186 3.83 1.45 6.53
CA ALA A 186 5.21 0.96 6.38
C ALA A 186 6.16 1.62 7.38
N LEU A 187 6.09 2.95 7.52
CA LEU A 187 6.93 3.68 8.48
C LEU A 187 6.61 3.31 9.93
N LEU A 188 5.34 3.11 10.29
CA LEU A 188 4.96 2.65 11.63
C LEU A 188 5.50 1.25 11.94
N ALA A 189 5.49 0.34 10.96
CA ALA A 189 6.00 -1.02 11.15
C ALA A 189 7.52 -1.07 11.24
N ILE A 190 8.22 -0.27 10.42
CA ILE A 190 9.67 -0.27 10.34
C ILE A 190 10.31 0.66 11.37
N GLN A 191 9.66 1.77 11.71
CA GLN A 191 10.15 2.81 12.65
C GLN A 191 11.50 3.41 12.23
N ASN A 192 11.80 3.34 10.93
CA ASN A 192 13.00 3.91 10.33
C ASN A 192 12.67 4.52 8.94
N PRO A 193 12.58 5.85 8.83
CA PRO A 193 12.21 6.50 7.57
C PRO A 193 13.22 6.26 6.44
N LYS A 194 14.50 6.02 6.77
CA LYS A 194 15.52 5.76 5.76
C LYS A 194 15.27 4.43 5.03
N VAL A 195 14.79 3.41 5.73
CA VAL A 195 14.46 2.11 5.13
C VAL A 195 13.29 2.25 4.16
N VAL A 196 12.21 2.94 4.56
CA VAL A 196 11.04 3.13 3.70
C VAL A 196 11.40 3.98 2.48
N SER A 197 12.18 5.06 2.65
CA SER A 197 12.63 5.89 1.54
C SER A 197 13.60 5.13 0.61
N SER A 198 14.41 4.21 1.14
CA SER A 198 15.30 3.35 0.34
C SER A 198 14.50 2.39 -0.55
N VAL A 199 13.37 1.85 -0.08
CA VAL A 199 12.46 1.06 -0.94
C VAL A 199 12.01 1.90 -2.13
N LEU A 200 11.54 3.13 -1.89
CA LEU A 200 11.06 4.02 -2.95
C LEU A 200 12.16 4.38 -3.96
N MET A 201 13.37 4.62 -3.48
CA MET A 201 14.55 4.85 -4.33
C MET A 201 14.85 3.63 -5.21
N LYS A 202 14.84 2.42 -4.64
CA LYS A 202 15.10 1.18 -5.38
C LYS A 202 14.00 0.85 -6.39
N LEU A 203 12.74 1.14 -6.06
CA LEU A 203 11.63 0.99 -7.00
C LEU A 203 11.69 2.02 -8.14
N ALA A 204 12.27 3.21 -7.91
CA ALA A 204 12.42 4.22 -8.95
C ALA A 204 13.51 3.87 -9.98
N GLY A 205 14.61 3.27 -9.57
CA GLY A 205 15.75 3.04 -10.48
C GLY A 205 16.77 2.01 -9.99
N GLY A 206 16.38 1.14 -9.03
CA GLY A 206 17.28 0.12 -8.51
C GLY A 206 17.31 -1.16 -9.35
N SER A 207 18.41 -1.85 -9.22
CA SER A 207 18.54 -3.24 -9.66
C SER A 207 19.53 -3.95 -8.71
N PRO A 208 19.54 -5.29 -8.64
CA PRO A 208 20.47 -6.00 -7.78
C PRO A 208 21.94 -5.63 -8.04
N THR A 209 22.30 -5.33 -9.30
CA THR A 209 23.66 -4.95 -9.71
C THR A 209 24.01 -3.48 -9.41
N LEU A 210 23.02 -2.60 -9.29
CA LEU A 210 23.21 -1.17 -9.06
C LEU A 210 23.01 -0.76 -7.60
N SER A 211 22.43 -1.61 -6.77
CA SER A 211 22.02 -1.29 -5.39
C SER A 211 23.16 -0.71 -4.54
N GLY A 212 24.38 -1.21 -4.71
CA GLY A 212 25.59 -0.71 -4.00
C GLY A 212 26.06 0.68 -4.45
N GLN A 213 25.54 1.22 -5.55
CA GLN A 213 25.88 2.54 -6.10
C GLN A 213 24.78 3.58 -5.85
N LEU A 214 23.62 3.18 -5.33
CA LEU A 214 22.54 4.08 -4.99
C LEU A 214 22.86 4.87 -3.71
N ASN A 215 22.50 6.14 -3.69
CA ASN A 215 22.71 7.02 -2.56
C ASN A 215 21.39 7.66 -2.13
N LEU A 216 20.93 7.30 -0.94
CA LEU A 216 19.65 7.76 -0.41
C LEU A 216 19.62 9.28 -0.18
N ASP A 217 20.70 9.88 0.29
CA ASP A 217 20.75 11.33 0.54
C ASP A 217 20.66 12.11 -0.77
N ALA A 218 21.29 11.60 -1.85
CA ALA A 218 21.16 12.17 -3.20
C ALA A 218 19.72 12.04 -3.72
N PHE A 219 19.07 10.90 -3.52
CA PHE A 219 17.67 10.70 -3.89
C PHE A 219 16.71 11.62 -3.11
N LEU A 220 16.93 11.82 -1.81
CA LEU A 220 16.15 12.76 -1.00
C LEU A 220 16.40 14.22 -1.42
N THR A 221 17.61 14.56 -1.86
CA THR A 221 17.92 15.89 -2.44
C THR A 221 17.15 16.10 -3.75
N GLN A 222 17.11 15.08 -4.62
CA GLN A 222 16.28 15.10 -5.84
C GLN A 222 14.79 15.26 -5.51
N ALA A 223 14.31 14.59 -4.46
CA ALA A 223 12.91 14.71 -4.03
C ALA A 223 12.54 16.14 -3.59
N ARG A 224 13.47 16.87 -2.97
CA ARG A 224 13.28 18.28 -2.61
C ARG A 224 13.29 19.18 -3.85
N ALA A 225 14.22 18.95 -4.78
CA ALA A 225 14.30 19.72 -6.02
C ALA A 225 13.06 19.57 -6.92
N TYR A 226 12.34 18.44 -6.83
CA TYR A 226 11.10 18.23 -7.54
C TYR A 226 9.99 19.24 -7.16
N ASP A 227 9.98 19.76 -5.93
CA ASP A 227 9.06 20.81 -5.50
C ASP A 227 9.39 22.16 -6.15
N ASP A 228 10.68 22.49 -6.25
CA ASP A 228 11.14 23.78 -6.77
C ASP A 228 10.78 23.95 -8.25
N VAL A 229 10.82 22.88 -9.04
CA VAL A 229 10.49 22.89 -10.49
C VAL A 229 9.01 23.12 -10.75
N SER A 230 8.14 22.99 -9.76
CA SER A 230 6.70 22.96 -9.94
C SER A 230 5.95 24.13 -9.31
N ASN A 231 6.65 25.19 -8.96
CA ASN A 231 6.04 26.36 -8.31
C ASN A 231 5.31 27.30 -9.29
N ASP A 232 5.27 26.98 -10.60
CA ASP A 232 4.50 27.74 -11.58
C ASP A 232 3.29 26.94 -12.11
N GLN A 233 2.36 27.64 -12.75
CA GLN A 233 1.13 27.04 -13.30
C GLN A 233 1.42 25.95 -14.35
N LEU A 234 2.48 26.09 -15.14
CA LEU A 234 2.86 25.11 -16.14
C LEU A 234 3.42 23.85 -15.48
N GLY A 235 4.25 23.99 -14.45
CA GLY A 235 4.79 22.88 -13.65
C GLY A 235 3.69 22.06 -13.00
N GLU A 236 2.70 22.71 -12.41
CA GLU A 236 1.53 22.05 -11.83
C GLU A 236 0.70 21.28 -12.87
N LEU A 237 0.44 21.90 -14.04
CA LEU A 237 -0.27 21.24 -15.14
C LEU A 237 0.47 20.01 -15.66
N LEU A 238 1.79 20.11 -15.81
CA LEU A 238 2.63 18.99 -16.26
C LEU A 238 2.66 17.87 -15.21
N LYS A 239 2.76 18.17 -13.92
CA LYS A 239 2.66 17.17 -12.84
C LYS A 239 1.32 16.44 -12.90
N GLN A 240 0.20 17.16 -13.00
CA GLN A 240 -1.12 16.56 -13.10
C GLN A 240 -1.22 15.65 -14.35
N ALA A 241 -0.75 16.09 -15.50
CA ALA A 241 -0.78 15.31 -16.73
C ALA A 241 0.08 14.03 -16.63
N MET A 242 1.28 14.12 -16.05
CA MET A 242 2.19 12.98 -15.88
C MET A 242 1.69 11.96 -14.87
N THR A 243 0.95 12.38 -13.84
CA THR A 243 0.50 11.50 -12.76
C THR A 243 -0.92 10.99 -12.96
N ALA A 244 -1.71 11.58 -13.86
CA ALA A 244 -3.13 11.29 -14.04
C ALA A 244 -3.45 9.80 -14.33
N GLN A 245 -2.54 9.09 -15.01
CA GLN A 245 -2.71 7.69 -15.37
C GLN A 245 -1.92 6.71 -14.47
N LEU A 246 -1.18 7.21 -13.50
CA LEU A 246 -0.41 6.37 -12.59
C LEU A 246 -1.31 5.83 -11.48
N THR A 247 -1.14 4.57 -11.14
CA THR A 247 -1.75 3.95 -9.96
C THR A 247 -1.02 4.30 -8.67
N HIS A 248 0.26 4.70 -8.77
CA HIS A 248 1.08 5.09 -7.63
C HIS A 248 1.63 6.51 -7.85
N PRO A 249 1.69 7.35 -6.81
CA PRO A 249 2.40 8.62 -6.90
C PRO A 249 3.88 8.38 -7.20
N VAL A 250 4.53 9.36 -7.81
CA VAL A 250 5.97 9.24 -8.14
C VAL A 250 6.79 9.03 -6.86
N PRO A 251 7.82 8.16 -6.87
CA PRO A 251 8.58 7.77 -5.68
C PRO A 251 9.16 8.95 -4.89
N VAL A 252 9.58 10.02 -5.57
CA VAL A 252 10.13 11.23 -4.92
C VAL A 252 9.10 11.95 -4.03
N LEU A 253 7.83 12.00 -4.44
CA LEU A 253 6.77 12.58 -3.62
C LEU A 253 6.47 11.73 -2.39
N ARG A 254 6.43 10.42 -2.56
CA ARG A 254 6.21 9.47 -1.45
C ARG A 254 7.34 9.58 -0.42
N ALA A 255 8.60 9.60 -0.87
CA ALA A 255 9.77 9.73 0.00
C ALA A 255 9.74 11.04 0.81
N ARG A 256 9.35 12.15 0.18
CA ARG A 256 9.19 13.44 0.85
C ARG A 256 8.09 13.40 1.92
N GLU A 257 6.94 12.83 1.63
CA GLU A 257 5.83 12.73 2.60
C GLU A 257 6.21 11.84 3.80
N ILE A 258 6.99 10.78 3.57
CA ILE A 258 7.57 9.95 4.63
C ILE A 258 8.51 10.77 5.52
N ASP A 259 9.44 11.53 4.93
CA ASP A 259 10.39 12.37 5.69
C ASP A 259 9.66 13.43 6.53
N ARG A 260 8.65 14.08 5.94
CA ARG A 260 7.80 15.06 6.61
C ARG A 260 7.04 14.45 7.79
N TRP A 261 6.36 13.32 7.56
CA TRP A 261 5.55 12.68 8.60
C TRP A 261 6.40 12.08 9.71
N ALA A 262 7.57 11.49 9.40
CA ALA A 262 8.52 10.98 10.37
C ALA A 262 8.99 12.05 11.37
N SER A 263 9.05 13.31 10.92
CA SER A 263 9.45 14.46 11.74
C SER A 263 8.27 15.10 12.50
N SER A 264 7.03 14.62 12.30
CA SER A 264 5.83 15.19 12.90
C SER A 264 5.63 14.76 14.36
N GLN A 265 4.92 15.60 15.12
CA GLN A 265 4.49 15.27 16.48
C GLN A 265 3.49 14.10 16.50
N GLU A 266 2.65 13.99 15.47
CA GLU A 266 1.67 12.92 15.29
C GLU A 266 2.37 11.54 15.27
N TYR A 267 3.37 11.37 14.42
CA TYR A 267 4.14 10.13 14.35
C TYR A 267 4.86 9.81 15.66
N GLN A 268 5.52 10.82 16.27
CA GLN A 268 6.23 10.63 17.53
C GLN A 268 5.28 10.24 18.67
N ALA A 269 4.07 10.83 18.71
CA ALA A 269 3.05 10.49 19.71
C ALA A 269 2.57 9.04 19.55
N LEU A 270 2.40 8.55 18.31
CA LEU A 270 2.03 7.15 18.06
C LEU A 270 3.09 6.18 18.57
N LEU A 271 4.38 6.48 18.38
CA LEU A 271 5.46 5.62 18.87
C LEU A 271 5.61 5.65 20.40
N GLN A 272 5.16 6.73 21.06
CA GLN A 272 5.26 6.89 22.52
C GLN A 272 4.03 6.33 23.26
N GLN A 273 2.94 5.99 22.57
CA GLN A 273 1.78 5.36 23.19
C GLN A 273 2.18 4.03 23.81
N ARG A 274 2.37 4.03 25.13
CA ARG A 274 2.56 2.77 25.87
C ARG A 274 1.28 1.95 25.76
N PRO A 275 1.39 0.61 25.55
CA PRO A 275 0.21 -0.25 25.63
C PRO A 275 -0.45 -0.03 26.99
N THR A 276 -1.64 0.52 27.02
CA THR A 276 -2.47 0.52 28.23
C THR A 276 -2.79 -0.94 28.51
N GLN A 277 -2.22 -1.49 29.57
CA GLN A 277 -2.60 -2.79 30.12
C GLN A 277 -4.03 -2.71 30.67
N THR A 278 -5.00 -2.68 29.80
CA THR A 278 -6.38 -3.01 30.17
C THR A 278 -6.58 -4.48 29.82
N GLY A 279 -6.42 -5.31 30.87
CA GLY A 279 -6.73 -6.71 30.78
C GLY A 279 -8.18 -6.91 30.36
N LYS A 280 -8.36 -7.78 29.39
CA LYS A 280 -9.46 -8.60 28.90
C LYS A 280 -9.51 -8.50 27.39
N ASP A 281 -9.40 -9.67 26.74
CA ASP A 281 -9.69 -9.98 25.32
C ASP A 281 -10.17 -8.80 24.44
N THR A 282 -9.29 -7.88 24.13
CA THR A 282 -9.56 -6.88 23.10
C THR A 282 -9.44 -7.59 21.77
N LYS A 283 -10.57 -7.83 21.11
CA LYS A 283 -10.62 -8.23 19.72
C LYS A 283 -9.67 -7.32 18.94
N ILE A 284 -8.75 -7.92 18.19
CA ILE A 284 -7.79 -7.20 17.34
C ILE A 284 -8.57 -6.18 16.50
N ALA A 285 -8.23 -4.89 16.67
CA ALA A 285 -8.93 -3.82 15.97
C ALA A 285 -8.52 -3.87 14.48
N GLY A 286 -9.43 -4.27 13.60
CA GLY A 286 -9.20 -4.39 12.15
C GLY A 286 -9.10 -5.83 11.65
N GLY A 287 -9.73 -6.78 12.31
CA GLY A 287 -9.86 -8.14 11.78
C GLY A 287 -10.72 -8.18 10.52
N TRP A 288 -10.20 -8.73 9.42
CA TRP A 288 -10.88 -8.92 8.13
C TRP A 288 -12.21 -9.69 8.23
N ARG A 289 -12.44 -10.42 9.33
CA ARG A 289 -13.70 -11.16 9.59
C ARG A 289 -14.92 -10.26 9.79
N ASN A 290 -14.70 -8.96 10.00
CA ASN A 290 -15.75 -7.95 10.20
C ASN A 290 -16.01 -7.09 8.95
N TRP A 291 -15.37 -7.40 7.82
CA TRP A 291 -15.51 -6.68 6.55
C TRP A 291 -16.73 -7.10 5.74
#